data_a9f5b498ff2289bda209316993a6167f
#
_entry.id   a9f5b498ff2289bda209316993a6167f
#
_cell.length_a   1.000
_cell.length_b   1.000
_cell.length_c   1.000
_cell.angle_alpha   90.00
_cell.angle_beta   90.00
_cell.angle_gamma   90.00
#
_symmetry.space_group_name_H-M   'P 1'
#
loop_
_entity.id
_entity.type
_entity.pdbx_description
1 polymer ?
#
loop_
_entity_poly.entity_id
_entity_poly.type
_entity_poly.pdbx_seq_one_letter_code
_entity_poly.pdbx_strand_id
1 'polypeptide(L)'
;MTPLQIELPAEHSGILRVATYNIHKGVQGLGPARRLEIHNLGLAVEQLDADIVCLQEVRKMNHKEAAYFKRWPRVPQAEYLAPEGYASVYRTNAYTRHGEHGNALLTRWPVMGHQHEDISDHRFEQRGLLHVEVKVQGRLVHAIVVHLGLVPGSRIRQIQQLQRFIEREVPPGAPLVVAGDFNDWGMQIKRMLAGFGLYEYDDAPQPFTYPARLPVVQLDHVYVRGLTPLGLQVPRGRIWWRMSDHLPLIAEFKL
;
A
#
# COMPACT_ATOMS: atom_id res chain seq x y z
N MET A 1 28.35 -8.51 16.22
CA MET A 1 27.07 -9.22 16.06
C MET A 1 26.83 -9.32 14.58
N THR A 2 26.94 -10.51 14.00
CA THR A 2 26.68 -10.76 12.58
C THR A 2 25.18 -10.65 12.35
N PRO A 3 24.70 -9.92 11.32
CA PRO A 3 23.27 -9.86 11.04
C PRO A 3 22.80 -11.28 10.71
N LEU A 4 21.66 -11.69 11.29
CA LEU A 4 20.95 -12.90 10.92
C LEU A 4 20.64 -12.81 9.43
N GLN A 5 21.29 -13.67 8.63
CA GLN A 5 20.87 -13.90 7.24
C GLN A 5 19.59 -14.74 7.32
N ILE A 6 18.47 -14.13 6.99
CA ILE A 6 17.21 -14.85 6.77
C ILE A 6 17.40 -15.61 5.45
N GLU A 7 17.66 -16.92 5.54
CA GLU A 7 17.62 -17.81 4.38
C GLU A 7 16.16 -17.97 3.98
N LEU A 8 15.77 -17.38 2.85
CA LEU A 8 14.44 -17.61 2.25
C LEU A 8 14.37 -19.02 1.67
N PRO A 9 13.19 -19.64 1.68
CA PRO A 9 12.95 -20.87 0.94
C PRO A 9 13.33 -20.70 -0.53
N ALA A 10 13.97 -21.70 -1.13
CA ALA A 10 14.45 -21.67 -2.51
C ALA A 10 13.33 -21.38 -3.55
N GLU A 11 12.09 -21.58 -3.19
CA GLU A 11 10.89 -21.33 -4.01
C GLU A 11 10.64 -19.85 -4.32
N HIS A 12 11.21 -18.90 -3.55
CA HIS A 12 11.05 -17.47 -3.77
C HIS A 12 12.28 -16.81 -4.42
N SER A 13 13.25 -17.60 -4.84
CA SER A 13 14.45 -17.09 -5.51
C SER A 13 14.08 -16.43 -6.84
N GLY A 14 14.34 -15.11 -6.95
CA GLY A 14 14.11 -14.31 -8.17
C GLY A 14 12.67 -13.78 -8.35
N ILE A 15 11.77 -14.04 -7.42
CA ILE A 15 10.39 -13.48 -7.42
C ILE A 15 10.28 -12.42 -6.33
N LEU A 16 9.66 -11.30 -6.67
CA LEU A 16 9.23 -10.26 -5.74
C LEU A 16 7.70 -10.26 -5.69
N ARG A 17 7.13 -10.49 -4.50
CA ARG A 17 5.69 -10.44 -4.25
C ARG A 17 5.33 -9.16 -3.52
N VAL A 18 4.48 -8.34 -4.12
CA VAL A 18 4.04 -7.04 -3.60
C VAL A 18 2.55 -7.07 -3.40
N ALA A 19 2.09 -6.61 -2.23
CA ALA A 19 0.68 -6.42 -1.95
C ALA A 19 0.36 -4.95 -1.70
N THR A 20 -0.84 -4.50 -2.11
CA THR A 20 -1.41 -3.22 -1.68
C THR A 20 -2.77 -3.43 -1.04
N TYR A 21 -3.07 -2.70 0.03
CA TYR A 21 -4.33 -2.83 0.75
C TYR A 21 -4.72 -1.53 1.46
N ASN A 22 -5.82 -0.92 1.06
CA ASN A 22 -6.47 0.12 1.84
C ASN A 22 -7.22 -0.55 3.01
N ILE A 23 -6.76 -0.32 4.25
CA ILE A 23 -7.26 -1.00 5.46
C ILE A 23 -8.42 -0.27 6.15
N HIS A 24 -8.95 0.78 5.53
CA HIS A 24 -10.07 1.57 6.07
C HIS A 24 -9.89 1.91 7.56
N LYS A 25 -8.70 2.35 7.95
CA LYS A 25 -8.34 2.76 9.32
C LYS A 25 -8.46 1.65 10.37
N GLY A 26 -8.57 0.38 9.96
CA GLY A 26 -8.74 -0.77 10.84
C GLY A 26 -10.11 -0.86 11.52
N VAL A 27 -11.12 -0.12 11.03
CA VAL A 27 -12.47 -0.06 11.59
C VAL A 27 -13.51 -0.14 10.48
N GLN A 28 -14.49 -1.01 10.60
CA GLN A 28 -15.60 -1.18 9.66
C GLN A 28 -16.95 -0.80 10.27
N GLY A 29 -17.89 -0.41 9.41
CA GLY A 29 -19.27 -0.07 9.80
C GLY A 29 -19.44 1.39 10.23
N LEU A 30 -20.68 1.79 10.49
CA LEU A 30 -21.10 3.14 10.85
C LEU A 30 -21.80 3.18 12.21
N GLY A 31 -21.66 4.29 12.92
CA GLY A 31 -22.35 4.52 14.19
C GLY A 31 -22.13 3.40 15.22
N PRO A 32 -23.21 2.89 15.85
CA PRO A 32 -23.11 1.79 16.83
C PRO A 32 -22.69 0.44 16.24
N ALA A 33 -22.84 0.26 14.92
CA ALA A 33 -22.46 -0.98 14.22
C ALA A 33 -20.96 -1.02 13.84
N ARG A 34 -20.16 -0.06 14.30
CA ARG A 34 -18.71 -0.06 14.07
C ARG A 34 -18.03 -1.23 14.75
N ARG A 35 -17.11 -1.84 14.04
CA ARG A 35 -16.31 -2.98 14.49
C ARG A 35 -14.83 -2.70 14.32
N LEU A 36 -14.05 -3.08 15.31
CA LEU A 36 -12.59 -3.06 15.24
C LEU A 36 -12.11 -4.30 14.46
N GLU A 37 -11.55 -4.08 13.30
CA GLU A 37 -11.08 -5.15 12.41
C GLU A 37 -9.54 -5.27 12.37
N ILE A 38 -8.81 -4.39 13.07
CA ILE A 38 -7.34 -4.35 13.04
C ILE A 38 -6.69 -5.70 13.39
N HIS A 39 -7.30 -6.48 14.28
CA HIS A 39 -6.78 -7.80 14.66
C HIS A 39 -6.94 -8.83 13.53
N ASN A 40 -8.07 -8.79 12.83
CA ASN A 40 -8.29 -9.64 11.65
C ASN A 40 -7.39 -9.20 10.49
N LEU A 41 -7.17 -7.88 10.35
CA LEU A 41 -6.24 -7.33 9.36
C LEU A 41 -4.79 -7.77 9.61
N GLY A 42 -4.35 -7.92 10.86
CA GLY A 42 -3.02 -8.47 11.18
C GLY A 42 -2.85 -9.88 10.62
N LEU A 43 -3.82 -10.77 10.87
CA LEU A 43 -3.82 -12.13 10.32
C LEU A 43 -3.93 -12.13 8.77
N ALA A 44 -4.70 -11.19 8.23
CA ALA A 44 -4.85 -11.05 6.78
C ALA A 44 -3.53 -10.62 6.11
N VAL A 45 -2.83 -9.64 6.69
CA VAL A 45 -1.52 -9.17 6.17
C VAL A 45 -0.50 -10.31 6.19
N GLU A 46 -0.48 -11.13 7.25
CA GLU A 46 0.37 -12.33 7.31
C GLU A 46 0.02 -13.33 6.19
N GLN A 47 -1.28 -13.56 5.93
CA GLN A 47 -1.75 -14.44 4.86
C GLN A 47 -1.44 -13.96 3.44
N LEU A 48 -1.17 -12.65 3.23
CA LEU A 48 -0.75 -12.15 1.91
C LEU A 48 0.62 -12.73 1.52
N ASP A 49 1.44 -13.10 2.48
CA ASP A 49 2.80 -13.63 2.32
C ASP A 49 3.61 -12.82 1.27
N ALA A 50 3.55 -11.51 1.37
CA ALA A 50 4.16 -10.60 0.41
C ALA A 50 5.48 -10.04 0.94
N ASP A 51 6.48 -9.90 0.08
CA ASP A 51 7.79 -9.31 0.43
C ASP A 51 7.69 -7.85 0.83
N ILE A 52 6.76 -7.14 0.17
CA ILE A 52 6.44 -5.73 0.40
C ILE A 52 4.91 -5.59 0.48
N VAL A 53 4.41 -4.98 1.56
CA VAL A 53 2.98 -4.68 1.74
C VAL A 53 2.80 -3.17 1.84
N CYS A 54 2.10 -2.59 0.88
CA CYS A 54 1.77 -1.17 0.80
C CYS A 54 0.38 -0.94 1.40
N LEU A 55 0.29 -0.21 2.51
CA LEU A 55 -0.96 0.01 3.23
C LEU A 55 -1.39 1.48 3.15
N GLN A 56 -2.70 1.71 2.93
CA GLN A 56 -3.32 3.02 2.95
C GLN A 56 -4.31 3.13 4.10
N GLU A 57 -4.61 4.37 4.51
CA GLU A 57 -5.48 4.72 5.64
C GLU A 57 -5.00 4.15 6.99
N VAL A 58 -3.71 3.95 7.15
CA VAL A 58 -3.10 3.46 8.40
C VAL A 58 -3.09 4.57 9.45
N ARG A 59 -3.39 4.26 10.70
CA ARG A 59 -3.34 5.20 11.84
C ARG A 59 -2.14 4.95 12.72
N LYS A 60 -1.44 6.01 13.09
CA LYS A 60 -0.47 5.96 14.19
C LYS A 60 -1.20 6.12 15.52
N MET A 61 -2.10 7.09 15.60
CA MET A 61 -2.87 7.39 16.79
C MET A 61 -4.29 7.87 16.46
N ASN A 62 -5.26 7.49 17.29
CA ASN A 62 -6.59 8.09 17.29
C ASN A 62 -7.24 7.96 18.67
N HIS A 63 -7.30 9.05 19.41
CA HIS A 63 -7.80 9.08 20.79
C HIS A 63 -9.28 8.70 20.91
N LYS A 64 -10.09 9.11 19.94
CA LYS A 64 -11.54 8.79 19.94
C LYS A 64 -11.78 7.30 19.77
N GLU A 65 -11.08 6.66 18.82
CA GLU A 65 -11.20 5.22 18.59
C GLU A 65 -10.61 4.41 19.74
N ALA A 66 -9.47 4.85 20.27
CA ALA A 66 -8.85 4.22 21.44
C ALA A 66 -9.74 4.26 22.69
N ALA A 67 -10.51 5.34 22.89
CA ALA A 67 -11.49 5.43 23.97
C ALA A 67 -12.75 4.58 23.71
N TYR A 68 -13.14 4.38 22.45
CA TYR A 68 -14.34 3.63 22.09
C TYR A 68 -14.12 2.11 22.07
N PHE A 69 -12.99 1.65 21.53
CA PHE A 69 -12.69 0.22 21.39
C PHE A 69 -11.74 -0.27 22.50
N LYS A 70 -12.23 -1.10 23.41
CA LYS A 70 -11.44 -1.68 24.54
C LYS A 70 -10.15 -2.42 24.08
N ARG A 71 -10.16 -2.99 22.86
CA ARG A 71 -9.05 -3.75 22.28
C ARG A 71 -8.26 -2.94 21.24
N TRP A 72 -8.32 -1.61 21.28
CA TRP A 72 -7.50 -0.78 20.39
C TRP A 72 -6.00 -1.08 20.63
N PRO A 73 -5.19 -1.27 19.57
CA PRO A 73 -3.76 -1.52 19.71
C PRO A 73 -3.06 -0.40 20.50
N ARG A 74 -2.11 -0.76 21.34
CA ARG A 74 -1.30 0.20 22.12
C ARG A 74 -0.13 0.77 21.32
N VAL A 75 0.20 0.14 20.20
CA VAL A 75 1.25 0.56 19.27
C VAL A 75 0.62 1.10 17.97
N PRO A 76 1.34 1.89 17.16
CA PRO A 76 0.88 2.30 15.83
C PRO A 76 0.39 1.12 14.98
N GLN A 77 -0.65 1.34 14.16
CA GLN A 77 -1.21 0.25 13.35
C GLN A 77 -0.19 -0.37 12.40
N ALA A 78 0.74 0.42 11.84
CA ALA A 78 1.80 -0.12 10.98
C ALA A 78 2.68 -1.16 11.72
N GLU A 79 3.07 -0.86 12.95
CA GLU A 79 3.82 -1.79 13.79
C GLU A 79 2.99 -3.01 14.19
N TYR A 80 1.71 -2.80 14.52
CA TYR A 80 0.78 -3.85 14.91
C TYR A 80 0.50 -4.85 13.78
N LEU A 81 0.44 -4.37 12.54
CA LEU A 81 0.13 -5.15 11.35
C LEU A 81 1.36 -5.84 10.74
N ALA A 82 2.57 -5.43 11.13
CA ALA A 82 3.79 -6.03 10.64
C ALA A 82 3.93 -7.48 11.13
N PRO A 83 4.01 -8.48 10.22
CA PRO A 83 4.32 -9.85 10.62
C PRO A 83 5.67 -9.95 11.32
N GLU A 84 5.90 -11.05 12.04
CA GLU A 84 7.19 -11.29 12.71
C GLU A 84 8.35 -11.21 11.69
N GLY A 85 9.40 -10.48 12.04
CA GLY A 85 10.56 -10.27 11.17
C GLY A 85 10.40 -9.16 10.12
N TYR A 86 9.21 -8.53 10.01
CA TYR A 86 9.05 -7.41 9.09
C TYR A 86 9.43 -6.07 9.73
N ALA A 87 10.09 -5.23 8.93
CA ALA A 87 10.20 -3.81 9.23
C ALA A 87 8.91 -3.08 8.82
N SER A 88 8.56 -2.01 9.55
CA SER A 88 7.45 -1.12 9.21
C SER A 88 7.92 0.32 9.06
N VAL A 89 7.49 0.98 8.00
CA VAL A 89 7.71 2.43 7.76
C VAL A 89 6.34 3.08 7.62
N TYR A 90 6.09 4.12 8.39
CA TYR A 90 4.84 4.89 8.37
C TYR A 90 5.09 6.38 8.19
N ARG A 91 4.26 7.05 7.41
CA ARG A 91 4.21 8.51 7.31
C ARG A 91 2.77 9.02 7.32
N THR A 92 2.54 10.08 8.09
CA THR A 92 1.24 10.74 8.19
C THR A 92 0.99 11.56 6.93
N ASN A 93 -0.17 11.38 6.31
CA ASN A 93 -0.66 12.20 5.21
C ASN A 93 -1.66 13.25 5.71
N ALA A 94 -2.51 12.87 6.66
CA ALA A 94 -3.62 13.71 7.10
C ALA A 94 -3.75 13.76 8.63
N TYR A 95 -3.93 14.97 9.15
CA TYR A 95 -4.24 15.25 10.55
C TYR A 95 -5.72 15.51 10.71
N THR A 96 -6.30 14.98 11.78
CA THR A 96 -7.70 15.18 12.15
C THR A 96 -7.79 15.65 13.60
N ARG A 97 -8.97 16.13 14.01
CA ARG A 97 -9.20 16.55 15.42
C ARG A 97 -8.85 15.46 16.45
N HIS A 98 -8.93 14.18 16.09
CA HIS A 98 -8.82 13.06 17.04
C HIS A 98 -7.59 12.21 16.82
N GLY A 99 -6.76 12.50 15.85
CA GLY A 99 -5.56 11.74 15.48
C GLY A 99 -5.15 11.98 14.04
N GLU A 100 -4.55 10.98 13.44
CA GLU A 100 -3.95 11.06 12.11
C GLU A 100 -4.14 9.77 11.33
N HIS A 101 -3.89 9.82 10.03
CA HIS A 101 -3.76 8.63 9.19
C HIS A 101 -2.82 8.92 8.01
N GLY A 102 -2.28 7.87 7.43
CA GLY A 102 -1.33 7.99 6.36
C GLY A 102 -1.08 6.67 5.65
N ASN A 103 0.09 6.60 5.03
CA ASN A 103 0.57 5.43 4.31
C ASN A 103 1.62 4.69 5.13
N ALA A 104 1.64 3.35 4.98
CA ALA A 104 2.69 2.51 5.54
C ALA A 104 3.22 1.52 4.51
N LEU A 105 4.45 1.08 4.72
CA LEU A 105 5.06 -0.02 4.02
C LEU A 105 5.60 -1.01 5.04
N LEU A 106 5.25 -2.28 4.87
CA LEU A 106 5.80 -3.39 5.65
C LEU A 106 6.66 -4.24 4.72
N THR A 107 7.78 -4.74 5.19
CA THR A 107 8.67 -5.58 4.38
C THR A 107 9.51 -6.53 5.22
N ARG A 108 9.72 -7.76 4.71
CA ARG A 108 10.67 -8.72 5.29
C ARG A 108 12.13 -8.42 4.93
N TRP A 109 12.36 -7.45 4.03
CA TRP A 109 13.67 -7.08 3.54
C TRP A 109 14.23 -5.85 4.25
N PRO A 110 15.55 -5.67 4.30
CA PRO A 110 16.16 -4.49 4.90
C PRO A 110 15.73 -3.19 4.22
N VAL A 111 15.29 -2.23 5.05
CA VAL A 111 15.01 -0.86 4.62
C VAL A 111 16.31 -0.06 4.64
N MET A 112 16.67 0.53 3.50
CA MET A 112 17.91 1.30 3.33
C MET A 112 17.70 2.80 3.52
N GLY A 113 16.49 3.29 3.22
CA GLY A 113 16.09 4.68 3.38
C GLY A 113 14.60 4.87 3.13
N HIS A 114 14.08 6.03 3.52
CA HIS A 114 12.70 6.39 3.21
C HIS A 114 12.51 7.90 3.18
N GLN A 115 11.56 8.35 2.38
CA GLN A 115 11.17 9.76 2.23
C GLN A 115 9.65 9.86 2.19
N HIS A 116 9.14 11.05 2.47
CA HIS A 116 7.72 11.39 2.36
C HIS A 116 7.58 12.74 1.68
N GLU A 117 6.63 12.85 0.77
CA GLU A 117 6.27 14.12 0.13
C GLU A 117 4.76 14.35 0.22
N ASP A 118 4.37 15.56 0.59
CA ASP A 118 2.98 16.01 0.56
C ASP A 118 2.59 16.28 -0.90
N ILE A 119 1.61 15.54 -1.39
CA ILE A 119 1.04 15.69 -2.72
C ILE A 119 -0.42 16.19 -2.67
N SER A 120 -0.83 16.81 -1.56
CA SER A 120 -2.17 17.38 -1.41
C SER A 120 -2.41 18.45 -2.47
N ASP A 121 -3.56 18.39 -3.12
CA ASP A 121 -3.98 19.39 -4.10
C ASP A 121 -4.74 20.55 -3.46
N HIS A 122 -5.45 20.25 -2.37
CA HIS A 122 -6.21 21.23 -1.62
C HIS A 122 -6.34 20.84 -0.13
N ARG A 123 -6.58 21.83 0.74
CA ARG A 123 -6.58 21.68 2.20
C ARG A 123 -7.61 20.71 2.79
N PHE A 124 -8.65 20.35 2.01
CA PHE A 124 -9.72 19.47 2.50
C PHE A 124 -9.43 17.99 2.29
N GLU A 125 -8.43 17.66 1.48
CA GLU A 125 -8.07 16.30 1.16
C GLU A 125 -6.55 16.15 1.17
N GLN A 126 -6.01 15.87 2.34
CA GLN A 126 -4.56 15.72 2.54
C GLN A 126 -4.12 14.35 2.01
N ARG A 127 -3.11 14.35 1.14
CA ARG A 127 -2.52 13.18 0.50
C ARG A 127 -1.00 13.25 0.50
N GLY A 128 -0.36 12.10 0.59
CA GLY A 128 1.10 12.00 0.57
C GLY A 128 1.55 10.76 -0.16
N LEU A 129 2.77 10.79 -0.64
CA LEU A 129 3.49 9.59 -1.08
C LEU A 129 4.51 9.19 0.00
N LEU A 130 4.68 7.88 0.18
CA LEU A 130 5.72 7.30 1.02
C LEU A 130 6.66 6.52 0.11
N HIS A 131 7.89 6.98 -0.04
CA HIS A 131 8.96 6.28 -0.75
C HIS A 131 9.82 5.52 0.25
N VAL A 132 10.12 4.25 -0.05
CA VAL A 132 10.99 3.39 0.75
C VAL A 132 11.96 2.66 -0.18
N GLU A 133 13.23 2.66 0.18
CA GLU A 133 14.29 1.90 -0.47
C GLU A 133 14.44 0.56 0.24
N VAL A 134 14.20 -0.54 -0.47
CA VAL A 134 14.21 -1.89 0.07
C VAL A 134 15.27 -2.73 -0.64
N LYS A 135 16.17 -3.39 0.13
CA LYS A 135 17.21 -4.24 -0.44
C LYS A 135 16.74 -5.68 -0.59
N VAL A 136 16.10 -5.99 -1.72
CA VAL A 136 15.53 -7.30 -2.03
C VAL A 136 16.55 -8.18 -2.72
N GLN A 137 16.93 -9.30 -2.12
CA GLN A 137 17.90 -10.26 -2.69
C GLN A 137 19.20 -9.58 -3.21
N GLY A 138 19.68 -8.57 -2.50
CA GLY A 138 20.87 -7.80 -2.86
C GLY A 138 20.67 -6.65 -3.83
N ARG A 139 19.49 -6.55 -4.49
CA ARG A 139 19.12 -5.43 -5.38
C ARG A 139 18.36 -4.35 -4.60
N LEU A 140 18.62 -3.10 -4.91
CA LEU A 140 17.86 -1.98 -4.37
C LEU A 140 16.59 -1.81 -5.21
N VAL A 141 15.44 -1.95 -4.56
CA VAL A 141 14.10 -1.73 -5.14
C VAL A 141 13.52 -0.49 -4.49
N HIS A 142 13.07 0.46 -5.29
CA HIS A 142 12.32 1.63 -4.83
C HIS A 142 10.84 1.28 -4.77
N ALA A 143 10.19 1.48 -3.63
CA ALA A 143 8.76 1.26 -3.45
C ALA A 143 8.08 2.55 -3.03
N ILE A 144 7.05 2.98 -3.75
CA ILE A 144 6.28 4.17 -3.45
C ILE A 144 4.84 3.77 -3.14
N VAL A 145 4.36 4.14 -1.95
CA VAL A 145 2.97 3.94 -1.53
C VAL A 145 2.20 5.23 -1.74
N VAL A 146 1.08 5.15 -2.45
CA VAL A 146 0.20 6.30 -2.71
C VAL A 146 -1.23 6.02 -2.24
N HIS A 147 -1.96 7.09 -1.92
CA HIS A 147 -3.41 7.12 -1.80
C HIS A 147 -3.86 8.43 -2.43
N LEU A 148 -4.40 8.37 -3.66
CA LEU A 148 -4.77 9.55 -4.43
C LEU A 148 -6.14 10.10 -4.03
N GLY A 149 -6.41 11.32 -4.44
CA GLY A 149 -7.64 12.04 -4.14
C GLY A 149 -8.86 11.52 -4.90
N LEU A 150 -10.04 11.83 -4.35
CA LEU A 150 -11.33 11.44 -4.96
C LEU A 150 -11.68 12.30 -6.19
N VAL A 151 -11.14 13.52 -6.28
CA VAL A 151 -11.45 14.46 -7.38
C VAL A 151 -10.55 14.18 -8.59
N PRO A 152 -11.11 13.95 -9.81
CA PRO A 152 -10.31 13.59 -10.98
C PRO A 152 -9.19 14.58 -11.31
N GLY A 153 -9.48 15.89 -11.27
CA GLY A 153 -8.47 16.93 -11.51
C GLY A 153 -7.33 16.94 -10.49
N SER A 154 -7.64 16.65 -9.23
CA SER A 154 -6.63 16.53 -8.15
C SER A 154 -5.72 15.32 -8.40
N ARG A 155 -6.27 14.17 -8.79
CA ARG A 155 -5.48 12.97 -9.14
C ARG A 155 -4.47 13.24 -10.26
N ILE A 156 -4.89 13.94 -11.31
CA ILE A 156 -3.97 14.30 -12.42
C ILE A 156 -2.78 15.11 -11.89
N ARG A 157 -3.03 16.13 -11.06
CA ARG A 157 -1.96 16.97 -10.47
C ARG A 157 -1.09 16.17 -9.51
N GLN A 158 -1.67 15.26 -8.74
CA GLN A 158 -0.95 14.35 -7.84
C GLN A 158 -0.05 13.38 -8.61
N ILE A 159 -0.49 12.83 -9.74
CA ILE A 159 0.34 12.02 -10.64
C ILE A 159 1.48 12.83 -11.25
N GLN A 160 1.27 14.09 -11.60
CA GLN A 160 2.35 14.97 -12.07
C GLN A 160 3.38 15.27 -10.95
N GLN A 161 2.93 15.38 -9.69
CA GLN A 161 3.84 15.50 -8.54
C GLN A 161 4.61 14.20 -8.30
N LEU A 162 3.95 13.04 -8.36
CA LEU A 162 4.58 11.72 -8.29
C LEU A 162 5.63 11.55 -9.38
N GLN A 163 5.36 11.97 -10.62
CA GLN A 163 6.34 11.92 -11.71
C GLN A 163 7.57 12.74 -11.36
N ARG A 164 7.39 14.01 -10.96
CA ARG A 164 8.53 14.89 -10.57
C ARG A 164 9.33 14.30 -9.42
N PHE A 165 8.66 13.69 -8.44
CA PHE A 165 9.32 12.98 -7.36
C PHE A 165 10.19 11.83 -7.88
N ILE A 166 9.63 10.97 -8.73
CA ILE A 166 10.35 9.83 -9.32
C ILE A 166 11.56 10.29 -10.12
N GLU A 167 11.41 11.33 -10.93
CA GLU A 167 12.51 11.89 -11.74
C GLU A 167 13.66 12.45 -10.88
N ARG A 168 13.35 12.98 -9.70
CA ARG A 168 14.30 13.57 -8.76
C ARG A 168 14.99 12.52 -7.86
N GLU A 169 14.22 11.56 -7.35
CA GLU A 169 14.65 10.69 -6.23
C GLU A 169 14.97 9.24 -6.66
N VAL A 170 14.48 8.80 -7.81
CA VAL A 170 14.65 7.41 -8.25
C VAL A 170 15.56 7.35 -9.47
N PRO A 171 16.76 6.73 -9.36
CA PRO A 171 17.70 6.65 -10.48
C PRO A 171 17.05 6.07 -11.74
N PRO A 172 17.39 6.59 -12.94
CA PRO A 172 16.92 6.04 -14.20
C PRO A 172 17.25 4.54 -14.30
N GLY A 173 16.26 3.72 -14.68
CA GLY A 173 16.44 2.28 -14.82
C GLY A 173 16.44 1.49 -13.51
N ALA A 174 16.40 2.12 -12.34
CA ALA A 174 16.26 1.42 -11.07
C ALA A 174 14.90 0.70 -10.99
N PRO A 175 14.86 -0.51 -10.39
CA PRO A 175 13.61 -1.19 -10.11
C PRO A 175 12.69 -0.32 -9.24
N LEU A 176 11.49 -0.06 -9.73
CA LEU A 176 10.50 0.79 -9.07
C LEU A 176 9.16 0.10 -9.03
N VAL A 177 8.55 0.13 -7.85
CA VAL A 177 7.15 -0.25 -7.61
C VAL A 177 6.38 0.98 -7.14
N VAL A 178 5.23 1.29 -7.74
CA VAL A 178 4.28 2.30 -7.26
C VAL A 178 2.96 1.59 -6.99
N ALA A 179 2.56 1.51 -5.72
CA ALA A 179 1.39 0.75 -5.31
C ALA A 179 0.49 1.56 -4.38
N GLY A 180 -0.81 1.30 -4.44
CA GLY A 180 -1.76 1.96 -3.56
C GLY A 180 -3.17 2.04 -4.11
N ASP A 181 -3.97 2.87 -3.44
CA ASP A 181 -5.31 3.25 -3.86
C ASP A 181 -5.23 4.51 -4.74
N PHE A 182 -5.47 4.33 -6.02
CA PHE A 182 -5.39 5.40 -7.02
C PHE A 182 -6.72 6.13 -7.21
N ASN A 183 -7.81 5.62 -6.64
CA ASN A 183 -9.15 6.17 -6.83
C ASN A 183 -9.51 6.42 -8.30
N ASP A 184 -8.94 5.65 -9.25
CA ASP A 184 -9.09 5.86 -10.70
C ASP A 184 -10.28 5.09 -11.28
N TRP A 185 -11.43 5.72 -11.27
CA TRP A 185 -12.67 5.16 -11.84
C TRP A 185 -12.67 5.09 -13.39
N GLY A 186 -11.71 5.73 -14.06
CA GLY A 186 -11.76 5.97 -15.50
C GLY A 186 -10.53 5.52 -16.30
N MET A 187 -9.58 4.81 -15.69
CA MET A 187 -8.32 4.35 -16.31
C MET A 187 -7.46 5.49 -16.92
N GLN A 188 -7.70 6.74 -16.53
CA GLN A 188 -6.93 7.88 -17.00
C GLN A 188 -5.51 7.86 -16.47
N ILE A 189 -5.35 7.48 -15.19
CA ILE A 189 -4.07 7.40 -14.49
C ILE A 189 -3.18 6.33 -15.15
N LYS A 190 -3.74 5.16 -15.50
CA LYS A 190 -3.01 4.10 -16.20
C LYS A 190 -2.29 4.61 -17.45
N ARG A 191 -2.98 5.41 -18.28
CA ARG A 191 -2.38 5.98 -19.50
C ARG A 191 -1.26 6.98 -19.19
N MET A 192 -1.44 7.80 -18.15
CA MET A 192 -0.41 8.76 -17.73
C MET A 192 0.84 8.03 -17.25
N LEU A 193 0.68 7.01 -16.38
CA LEU A 193 1.79 6.23 -15.82
C LEU A 193 2.54 5.43 -16.91
N ALA A 194 1.83 4.87 -17.89
CA ALA A 194 2.45 4.22 -19.04
C ALA A 194 3.36 5.18 -19.81
N GLY A 195 2.95 6.46 -19.96
CA GLY A 195 3.79 7.52 -20.55
C GLY A 195 5.09 7.79 -19.77
N PHE A 196 5.17 7.38 -18.50
CA PHE A 196 6.35 7.50 -17.62
C PHE A 196 7.14 6.20 -17.49
N GLY A 197 6.79 5.18 -18.30
CA GLY A 197 7.44 3.86 -18.26
C GLY A 197 7.03 3.00 -17.06
N LEU A 198 5.89 3.29 -16.46
CA LEU A 198 5.30 2.49 -15.37
C LEU A 198 4.13 1.66 -15.93
N TYR A 199 4.21 0.35 -15.77
CA TYR A 199 3.23 -0.61 -16.31
C TYR A 199 2.71 -1.52 -15.20
N GLU A 200 1.48 -2.00 -15.34
CA GLU A 200 0.93 -3.07 -14.53
C GLU A 200 0.77 -4.36 -15.37
N TYR A 201 0.51 -5.49 -14.69
CA TYR A 201 0.20 -6.74 -15.36
C TYR A 201 -1.16 -6.63 -16.06
N ASP A 202 -1.22 -6.96 -17.35
CA ASP A 202 -2.40 -6.72 -18.22
C ASP A 202 -3.02 -8.00 -18.79
N ASP A 203 -2.41 -9.19 -18.56
CA ASP A 203 -2.83 -10.46 -19.19
C ASP A 203 -3.93 -11.21 -18.41
N ALA A 204 -4.51 -10.60 -17.37
CA ALA A 204 -5.57 -11.18 -16.55
C ALA A 204 -6.89 -10.40 -16.65
N PRO A 205 -8.03 -11.03 -16.32
CA PRO A 205 -9.26 -10.29 -16.07
C PRO A 205 -9.02 -9.17 -15.04
N GLN A 206 -9.67 -8.03 -15.25
CA GLN A 206 -9.49 -6.87 -14.35
C GLN A 206 -9.64 -7.26 -12.88
N PRO A 207 -8.64 -6.99 -12.04
CA PRO A 207 -8.63 -7.37 -10.62
C PRO A 207 -9.46 -6.37 -9.83
N PHE A 208 -10.79 -6.43 -9.90
CA PHE A 208 -11.67 -5.55 -9.15
C PHE A 208 -11.43 -5.68 -7.65
N THR A 209 -11.17 -4.55 -6.98
CA THR A 209 -10.86 -4.48 -5.56
C THR A 209 -11.94 -3.76 -4.74
N TYR A 210 -12.81 -2.97 -5.38
CA TYR A 210 -13.81 -2.15 -4.71
C TYR A 210 -15.22 -2.29 -5.33
N PRO A 211 -16.29 -2.19 -4.53
CA PRO A 211 -16.31 -2.37 -3.08
C PRO A 211 -16.07 -3.85 -2.71
N ALA A 212 -15.39 -4.11 -1.61
CA ALA A 212 -14.93 -5.46 -1.25
C ALA A 212 -16.03 -6.54 -1.23
N ARG A 213 -17.27 -6.17 -0.90
CA ARG A 213 -18.42 -7.10 -0.85
C ARG A 213 -18.92 -7.53 -2.22
N LEU A 214 -18.89 -6.63 -3.20
CA LEU A 214 -19.30 -6.87 -4.58
C LEU A 214 -18.35 -6.07 -5.50
N PRO A 215 -17.14 -6.56 -5.76
CA PRO A 215 -16.13 -5.80 -6.47
C PRO A 215 -16.51 -5.63 -7.93
N VAL A 216 -16.58 -4.37 -8.37
CA VAL A 216 -16.99 -3.94 -9.72
C VAL A 216 -16.03 -2.94 -10.34
N VAL A 217 -15.05 -2.43 -9.56
CA VAL A 217 -14.03 -1.49 -10.04
C VAL A 217 -12.68 -1.82 -9.45
N GLN A 218 -11.61 -1.57 -10.19
CA GLN A 218 -10.24 -1.60 -9.72
C GLN A 218 -9.82 -0.20 -9.30
N LEU A 219 -9.64 0.03 -8.00
CA LEU A 219 -9.12 1.28 -7.45
C LEU A 219 -7.68 1.14 -6.95
N ASP A 220 -7.31 -0.10 -6.58
CA ASP A 220 -5.99 -0.44 -6.09
C ASP A 220 -5.13 -0.98 -7.24
N HIS A 221 -3.91 -0.48 -7.37
CA HIS A 221 -3.01 -0.81 -8.47
C HIS A 221 -1.58 -1.05 -7.97
N VAL A 222 -0.81 -1.83 -8.74
CA VAL A 222 0.62 -2.02 -8.58
C VAL A 222 1.30 -1.81 -9.94
N TYR A 223 1.91 -0.66 -10.13
CA TYR A 223 2.69 -0.31 -11.31
C TYR A 223 4.17 -0.53 -11.08
N VAL A 224 4.89 -0.95 -12.11
CA VAL A 224 6.32 -1.24 -12.02
C VAL A 224 7.12 -0.67 -13.19
N ARG A 225 8.39 -0.45 -12.93
CA ARG A 225 9.45 -0.18 -13.92
C ARG A 225 10.67 -1.02 -13.58
N GLY A 226 11.37 -1.59 -14.57
CA GLY A 226 12.56 -2.39 -14.35
C GLY A 226 12.35 -3.75 -13.67
N LEU A 227 11.10 -4.23 -13.61
CA LEU A 227 10.67 -5.55 -13.15
C LEU A 227 9.76 -6.17 -14.19
N THR A 228 9.76 -7.51 -14.31
CA THR A 228 8.88 -8.21 -15.25
C THR A 228 7.64 -8.72 -14.51
N PRO A 229 6.42 -8.26 -14.84
CA PRO A 229 5.19 -8.75 -14.22
C PRO A 229 4.96 -10.23 -14.55
N LEU A 230 4.56 -11.02 -13.54
CA LEU A 230 4.26 -12.46 -13.66
C LEU A 230 2.78 -12.76 -13.43
N GLY A 231 2.10 -12.01 -12.56
CA GLY A 231 0.69 -12.23 -12.28
C GLY A 231 0.09 -11.25 -11.27
N LEU A 232 -1.24 -11.26 -11.22
CA LEU A 232 -2.05 -10.53 -10.25
C LEU A 232 -3.03 -11.47 -9.55
N GLN A 233 -3.27 -11.23 -8.27
CA GLN A 233 -4.25 -11.96 -7.47
C GLN A 233 -5.02 -11.01 -6.55
N VAL A 234 -6.35 -11.19 -6.50
CA VAL A 234 -7.22 -10.52 -5.52
C VAL A 234 -7.82 -11.60 -4.62
N PRO A 235 -7.41 -11.70 -3.35
CA PRO A 235 -8.04 -12.59 -2.38
C PRO A 235 -9.53 -12.26 -2.23
N ARG A 236 -10.36 -13.30 -2.27
CA ARG A 236 -11.82 -13.14 -2.24
C ARG A 236 -12.42 -13.96 -1.10
N GLY A 237 -13.68 -13.67 -0.76
CA GLY A 237 -14.43 -14.40 0.23
C GLY A 237 -14.83 -13.58 1.45
N ARG A 238 -15.67 -14.20 2.30
CA ARG A 238 -16.36 -13.52 3.39
C ARG A 238 -15.42 -12.86 4.42
N ILE A 239 -14.24 -13.41 4.62
CA ILE A 239 -13.27 -12.87 5.57
C ILE A 239 -12.79 -11.50 5.09
N TRP A 240 -12.41 -11.40 3.81
CA TRP A 240 -11.82 -10.20 3.22
C TRP A 240 -12.76 -8.99 3.19
N TRP A 241 -14.01 -9.17 2.71
CA TRP A 241 -14.96 -8.06 2.63
C TRP A 241 -15.52 -7.58 3.99
N ARG A 242 -15.22 -8.29 5.07
CA ARG A 242 -15.56 -7.84 6.43
C ARG A 242 -14.51 -6.93 7.04
N MET A 243 -13.27 -6.99 6.59
CA MET A 243 -12.13 -6.30 7.20
C MET A 243 -11.94 -4.88 6.67
N SER A 244 -12.19 -4.68 5.37
CA SER A 244 -12.11 -3.37 4.71
C SER A 244 -13.21 -3.26 3.65
N ASP A 245 -13.47 -2.06 3.16
CA ASP A 245 -14.30 -1.79 1.98
C ASP A 245 -13.52 -1.99 0.67
N HIS A 246 -12.19 -2.17 0.73
CA HIS A 246 -11.34 -2.63 -0.35
C HIS A 246 -10.95 -4.09 -0.16
N LEU A 247 -10.62 -4.79 -1.25
CA LEU A 247 -9.89 -6.06 -1.25
C LEU A 247 -8.40 -5.78 -1.50
N PRO A 248 -7.49 -6.58 -0.91
CA PRO A 248 -6.07 -6.46 -1.24
C PRO A 248 -5.81 -6.90 -2.68
N LEU A 249 -4.81 -6.29 -3.31
CA LEU A 249 -4.25 -6.70 -4.59
C LEU A 249 -2.82 -7.18 -4.38
N ILE A 250 -2.52 -8.37 -4.88
CA ILE A 250 -1.19 -8.99 -4.83
C ILE A 250 -0.66 -9.05 -6.26
N ALA A 251 0.58 -8.63 -6.46
CA ALA A 251 1.27 -8.70 -7.74
C ALA A 251 2.63 -9.40 -7.57
N GLU A 252 2.99 -10.24 -8.53
CA GLU A 252 4.26 -10.96 -8.57
C GLU A 252 5.10 -10.49 -9.75
N PHE A 253 6.40 -10.34 -9.50
CA PHE A 253 7.38 -9.83 -10.45
C PHE A 253 8.64 -10.67 -10.44
N LYS A 254 9.25 -10.85 -11.60
CA LYS A 254 10.62 -11.33 -11.70
C LYS A 254 11.59 -10.17 -11.43
N LEU A 255 12.55 -10.39 -10.52
CA LEU A 255 13.60 -9.45 -10.15
C LEU A 255 14.68 -9.34 -11.22
#